data_757e9035df07c4af9015c6ca9c2b0779
#
_entry.id   757e9035df07c4af9015c6ca9c2b0779
#
_cell.length_a   1.000
_cell.length_b   1.000
_cell.length_c   1.000
_cell.angle_alpha   90.00
_cell.angle_beta   90.00
_cell.angle_gamma   90.00
#
_symmetry.space_group_name_H-M   'P 1'
#
loop_
_entity.id
_entity.type
_entity.pdbx_description
1 polymer ?
#
loop_
_entity_poly.entity_id
_entity_poly.type
_entity_poly.pdbx_seq_one_letter_code
_entity_poly.pdbx_strand_id
1 'polypeptide(L)'
;MNSCGKTVSAPSRALQRLPFGAPASEVGEVVARDGGLILTGVLTPDQVHQVNADLDPLVSALPPGNFGSEVSSVTSRSEADEAAYSGSRTRHLQHCYKRSRTYREGFLGSEVLGGYVSAVMPAAMGAPSLYASVVIEIAPSENAQGLHRDGEAFFAPLGLNHAGGPCYLVNCLLALVDVTEEMGATRVIPGSHLWEDFSDFSSQDQTIPATLKAGDMLLYNGKMLHGGGANTTRDQHRRVLATAFSFPFIMGEEAWPFTVSPEEVRGYPRRVQSMLGFRSKSHHGEEPGFFWRVDTRPLERSLGLD
;
A
#
# COMPACT_ATOMS: atom_id res chain seq x y z
N MET A 1 -27.31 3.97 -24.44
CA MET A 1 -26.11 3.18 -24.13
C MET A 1 -25.03 3.56 -25.12
N ASN A 2 -24.28 4.62 -24.83
CA ASN A 2 -23.13 5.04 -25.64
C ASN A 2 -21.90 4.82 -24.78
N SER A 3 -21.20 3.72 -25.00
CA SER A 3 -19.85 3.52 -24.51
C SER A 3 -18.93 4.47 -25.26
N CYS A 4 -18.66 5.64 -24.69
CA CYS A 4 -17.57 6.48 -25.14
C CYS A 4 -16.28 5.73 -24.83
N GLY A 5 -15.76 4.96 -25.81
CA GLY A 5 -14.47 4.30 -25.72
C GLY A 5 -13.39 5.36 -25.62
N LYS A 6 -12.98 5.71 -24.39
CA LYS A 6 -11.72 6.41 -24.18
C LYS A 6 -10.61 5.46 -24.61
N THR A 7 -9.95 5.76 -25.72
CA THR A 7 -8.70 5.10 -26.13
C THR A 7 -7.67 5.36 -25.05
N VAL A 8 -7.36 4.31 -24.26
CA VAL A 8 -6.24 4.36 -23.32
C VAL A 8 -4.97 4.44 -24.17
N SER A 9 -4.18 5.49 -23.98
CA SER A 9 -2.88 5.63 -24.65
C SER A 9 -1.93 4.51 -24.21
N ALA A 10 -0.97 4.15 -25.05
CA ALA A 10 0.03 3.13 -24.71
C ALA A 10 0.76 3.51 -23.39
N PRO A 11 1.08 2.51 -22.53
CA PRO A 11 1.75 2.76 -21.26
C PRO A 11 3.13 3.42 -21.48
N SER A 12 3.48 4.31 -20.56
CA SER A 12 4.77 5.01 -20.57
C SER A 12 5.91 4.05 -20.21
N ARG A 13 7.10 4.26 -20.79
CA ARG A 13 8.31 3.55 -20.38
C ARG A 13 8.97 4.13 -19.12
N ALA A 14 8.38 5.17 -18.53
CA ALA A 14 8.86 5.81 -17.30
C ALA A 14 7.67 6.12 -16.40
N LEU A 15 7.86 6.05 -15.07
CA LEU A 15 6.84 6.48 -14.12
C LEU A 15 6.65 7.99 -14.21
N GLN A 16 5.41 8.43 -14.45
CA GLN A 16 5.04 9.83 -14.39
C GLN A 16 5.20 10.36 -12.97
N ARG A 17 5.59 11.62 -12.83
CA ARG A 17 5.69 12.32 -11.55
C ARG A 17 4.67 13.44 -11.50
N LEU A 18 3.85 13.49 -10.46
CA LEU A 18 2.90 14.55 -10.18
C LEU A 18 3.13 15.10 -8.77
N PRO A 19 2.90 16.40 -8.52
CA PRO A 19 2.96 16.92 -7.17
C PRO A 19 1.79 16.35 -6.33
N PHE A 20 2.02 16.13 -5.03
CA PHE A 20 0.91 15.85 -4.11
C PHE A 20 -0.04 17.05 -4.07
N GLY A 21 -1.34 16.81 -4.30
CA GLY A 21 -2.33 17.86 -4.53
C GLY A 21 -2.75 18.01 -6.00
N ALA A 22 -2.12 17.27 -6.94
CA ALA A 22 -2.63 17.15 -8.31
C ALA A 22 -4.09 16.65 -8.32
N PRO A 23 -4.88 16.96 -9.37
CA PRO A 23 -6.27 16.50 -9.46
C PRO A 23 -6.38 14.96 -9.35
N ALA A 24 -7.30 14.47 -8.52
CA ALA A 24 -7.48 13.03 -8.32
C ALA A 24 -7.85 12.30 -9.64
N SER A 25 -8.58 12.97 -10.54
CA SER A 25 -8.88 12.45 -11.88
C SER A 25 -7.62 12.20 -12.71
N GLU A 26 -6.64 13.10 -12.64
CA GLU A 26 -5.37 12.95 -13.35
C GLU A 26 -4.56 11.76 -12.80
N VAL A 27 -4.50 11.64 -11.47
CA VAL A 27 -3.87 10.49 -10.81
C VAL A 27 -4.54 9.18 -11.23
N GLY A 28 -5.89 9.13 -11.22
CA GLY A 28 -6.66 7.96 -11.67
C GLY A 28 -6.40 7.60 -13.13
N GLU A 29 -6.32 8.58 -14.03
CA GLU A 29 -6.03 8.37 -15.46
C GLU A 29 -4.62 7.78 -15.67
N VAL A 30 -3.61 8.29 -14.94
CA VAL A 30 -2.23 7.76 -15.02
C VAL A 30 -2.17 6.33 -14.50
N VAL A 31 -2.79 6.04 -13.35
CA VAL A 31 -2.81 4.67 -12.81
C VAL A 31 -3.56 3.70 -13.73
N ALA A 32 -4.66 4.14 -14.34
CA ALA A 32 -5.40 3.31 -15.28
C ALA A 32 -4.58 2.97 -16.55
N ARG A 33 -3.72 3.88 -17.00
CA ARG A 33 -2.86 3.72 -18.17
C ARG A 33 -1.56 2.96 -17.87
N ASP A 34 -0.84 3.41 -16.82
CA ASP A 34 0.54 2.98 -16.54
C ASP A 34 0.63 1.97 -15.39
N GLY A 35 -0.43 1.84 -14.58
CA GLY A 35 -0.45 1.00 -13.40
C GLY A 35 0.07 1.69 -12.13
N GLY A 36 0.78 2.81 -12.26
CA GLY A 36 1.31 3.56 -11.13
C GLY A 36 2.00 4.85 -11.52
N LEU A 37 2.29 5.68 -10.53
CA LEU A 37 3.01 6.95 -10.70
C LEU A 37 3.73 7.31 -9.40
N ILE A 38 4.60 8.31 -9.48
CA ILE A 38 5.25 8.90 -8.29
C ILE A 38 4.54 10.22 -7.95
N LEU A 39 4.09 10.35 -6.71
CA LEU A 39 3.60 11.59 -6.12
C LEU A 39 4.72 12.23 -5.33
N THR A 40 5.07 13.49 -5.66
CA THR A 40 6.17 14.21 -5.03
C THR A 40 5.69 15.10 -3.89
N GLY A 41 6.44 15.14 -2.79
CA GLY A 41 6.15 16.01 -1.64
C GLY A 41 4.89 15.62 -0.87
N VAL A 42 4.64 14.33 -0.69
CA VAL A 42 3.50 13.81 0.10
C VAL A 42 3.65 14.16 1.57
N LEU A 43 4.87 14.07 2.11
CA LEU A 43 5.24 14.57 3.42
C LEU A 43 6.32 15.65 3.29
N THR A 44 6.22 16.66 4.14
CA THR A 44 7.28 17.66 4.30
C THR A 44 8.53 17.03 4.96
N PRO A 45 9.72 17.64 4.85
CA PRO A 45 10.92 17.16 5.53
C PRO A 45 10.74 17.01 7.04
N ASP A 46 10.04 17.93 7.69
CA ASP A 46 9.75 17.86 9.14
C ASP A 46 8.83 16.68 9.48
N GLN A 47 7.85 16.42 8.64
CA GLN A 47 6.96 15.26 8.82
C GLN A 47 7.70 13.93 8.63
N VAL A 48 8.58 13.84 7.61
CA VAL A 48 9.45 12.67 7.41
C VAL A 48 10.36 12.46 8.62
N HIS A 49 10.98 13.54 9.12
CA HIS A 49 11.81 13.48 10.32
C HIS A 49 11.03 12.97 11.52
N GLN A 50 9.81 13.49 11.74
CA GLN A 50 8.96 13.06 12.86
C GLN A 50 8.55 11.59 12.75
N VAL A 51 8.13 11.13 11.55
CA VAL A 51 7.77 9.72 11.32
C VAL A 51 8.96 8.81 11.59
N ASN A 52 10.17 9.19 11.12
CA ASN A 52 11.38 8.42 11.41
C ASN A 52 11.67 8.40 12.92
N ALA A 53 11.62 9.55 13.60
CA ALA A 53 11.85 9.62 15.04
C ALA A 53 10.88 8.74 15.86
N ASP A 54 9.61 8.65 15.44
CA ASP A 54 8.61 7.80 16.07
C ASP A 54 8.89 6.30 15.87
N LEU A 55 9.50 5.92 14.72
CA LEU A 55 9.65 4.52 14.30
C LEU A 55 11.05 3.95 14.48
N ASP A 56 12.12 4.79 14.49
CA ASP A 56 13.52 4.37 14.58
C ASP A 56 13.82 3.42 15.76
N PRO A 57 13.37 3.71 17.00
CA PRO A 57 13.65 2.83 18.13
C PRO A 57 13.02 1.43 17.96
N LEU A 58 11.88 1.39 17.28
CA LEU A 58 11.12 0.16 17.07
C LEU A 58 11.71 -0.69 15.93
N VAL A 59 12.05 -0.05 14.80
CA VAL A 59 12.68 -0.74 13.65
C VAL A 59 14.05 -1.28 14.05
N SER A 60 14.84 -0.50 14.79
CA SER A 60 16.19 -0.89 15.23
C SER A 60 16.17 -2.08 16.20
N ALA A 61 15.09 -2.25 16.96
CA ALA A 61 14.93 -3.38 17.88
C ALA A 61 14.55 -4.71 17.19
N LEU A 62 14.11 -4.67 15.92
CA LEU A 62 13.73 -5.87 15.18
C LEU A 62 14.96 -6.59 14.62
N PRO A 63 15.02 -7.92 14.67
CA PRO A 63 16.03 -8.67 13.96
C PRO A 63 15.81 -8.58 12.45
N PRO A 64 16.87 -8.61 11.61
CA PRO A 64 16.73 -8.78 10.18
C PRO A 64 15.97 -10.09 9.85
N GLY A 65 15.14 -10.07 8.80
CA GLY A 65 14.34 -11.22 8.37
C GLY A 65 13.19 -11.57 9.31
N ASN A 66 12.81 -10.68 10.24
CA ASN A 66 11.79 -10.94 11.28
C ASN A 66 10.45 -11.42 10.70
N PHE A 67 10.00 -10.86 9.57
CA PHE A 67 8.72 -11.25 8.97
C PHE A 67 8.75 -12.68 8.43
N GLY A 68 9.79 -13.04 7.69
CA GLY A 68 9.91 -14.38 7.11
C GLY A 68 9.99 -15.48 8.16
N SER A 69 10.70 -15.26 9.28
CA SER A 69 10.79 -16.21 10.37
C SER A 69 9.46 -16.41 11.13
N GLU A 70 8.66 -15.36 11.28
CA GLU A 70 7.33 -15.48 11.90
C GLU A 70 6.35 -16.21 10.97
N VAL A 71 6.31 -15.86 9.67
CA VAL A 71 5.41 -16.49 8.71
C VAL A 71 5.74 -17.96 8.50
N SER A 72 7.01 -18.34 8.37
CA SER A 72 7.41 -19.75 8.23
C SER A 72 7.07 -20.59 9.44
N SER A 73 7.04 -20.01 10.65
CA SER A 73 6.66 -20.71 11.88
C SER A 73 5.19 -21.15 11.91
N VAL A 74 4.32 -20.52 11.14
CA VAL A 74 2.85 -20.75 11.13
C VAL A 74 2.31 -21.22 9.77
N THR A 75 3.17 -21.31 8.75
CA THR A 75 2.81 -21.79 7.41
C THR A 75 3.61 -23.03 7.04
N SER A 76 3.25 -23.66 5.92
CA SER A 76 4.01 -24.78 5.35
C SER A 76 5.21 -24.36 4.48
N ARG A 77 5.47 -23.04 4.37
CA ARG A 77 6.60 -22.52 3.60
C ARG A 77 7.90 -22.69 4.38
N SER A 78 8.98 -22.98 3.67
CA SER A 78 10.30 -23.03 4.30
C SER A 78 10.81 -21.62 4.63
N GLU A 79 11.70 -21.50 5.62
CA GLU A 79 12.37 -20.23 5.91
C GLU A 79 13.13 -19.69 4.70
N ALA A 80 13.66 -20.55 3.84
CA ALA A 80 14.36 -20.14 2.63
C ALA A 80 13.42 -19.52 1.59
N ASP A 81 12.22 -20.09 1.41
CA ASP A 81 11.20 -19.55 0.50
C ASP A 81 10.69 -18.21 1.01
N GLU A 82 10.43 -18.09 2.31
CA GLU A 82 10.01 -16.83 2.91
C GLU A 82 11.11 -15.77 2.88
N ALA A 83 12.37 -16.14 3.12
CA ALA A 83 13.49 -15.22 3.00
C ALA A 83 13.69 -14.72 1.56
N ALA A 84 13.42 -15.56 0.55
CA ALA A 84 13.46 -15.15 -0.85
C ALA A 84 12.35 -14.15 -1.20
N TYR A 85 11.21 -14.22 -0.51
CA TYR A 85 10.07 -13.32 -0.71
C TYR A 85 10.16 -12.06 0.14
N SER A 86 10.38 -12.19 1.45
CA SER A 86 10.33 -11.09 2.42
C SER A 86 11.69 -10.42 2.67
N GLY A 87 12.79 -11.05 2.28
CA GLY A 87 14.15 -10.58 2.48
C GLY A 87 14.76 -11.05 3.81
N SER A 88 15.98 -11.64 3.74
CA SER A 88 16.71 -12.12 4.92
C SER A 88 17.35 -11.00 5.75
N ARG A 89 17.59 -9.84 5.13
CA ARG A 89 18.19 -8.64 5.72
C ARG A 89 17.18 -7.49 5.81
N THR A 90 15.89 -7.79 5.62
CA THR A 90 14.81 -6.81 5.66
C THR A 90 14.11 -6.85 7.01
N ARG A 91 13.78 -5.67 7.53
CA ARG A 91 12.97 -5.52 8.75
C ARG A 91 11.58 -5.03 8.39
N HIS A 92 10.57 -5.63 9.00
CA HIS A 92 9.18 -5.26 8.82
C HIS A 92 8.59 -4.83 10.15
N LEU A 93 8.19 -3.56 10.28
CA LEU A 93 7.50 -3.04 11.46
C LEU A 93 6.03 -2.81 11.15
N GLN A 94 5.16 -3.59 11.77
CA GLN A 94 3.71 -3.50 11.61
C GLN A 94 3.08 -2.38 12.47
N HIS A 95 1.81 -2.07 12.19
CA HIS A 95 0.98 -1.14 12.97
C HIS A 95 1.52 0.30 13.05
N CYS A 96 2.10 0.81 11.96
CA CYS A 96 2.72 2.14 11.93
C CYS A 96 1.72 3.25 12.28
N TYR A 97 0.43 3.09 11.94
CA TYR A 97 -0.63 4.03 12.30
C TYR A 97 -0.81 4.22 13.81
N LYS A 98 -0.51 3.19 14.60
CA LYS A 98 -0.53 3.26 16.08
C LYS A 98 0.73 3.95 16.61
N ARG A 99 1.85 3.79 15.92
CA ARG A 99 3.18 4.22 16.34
C ARG A 99 3.47 5.68 16.06
N SER A 100 3.03 6.19 14.90
CA SER A 100 3.26 7.58 14.49
C SER A 100 1.96 8.34 14.29
N ARG A 101 1.78 9.41 15.09
CA ARG A 101 0.67 10.33 14.94
C ARG A 101 0.75 11.08 13.61
N THR A 102 1.95 11.50 13.21
CA THR A 102 2.18 12.19 11.95
C THR A 102 1.75 11.35 10.75
N TYR A 103 2.08 10.06 10.74
CA TYR A 103 1.61 9.14 9.71
C TYR A 103 0.10 8.94 9.79
N ARG A 104 -0.45 8.68 10.95
CA ARG A 104 -1.88 8.43 11.14
C ARG A 104 -2.75 9.61 10.74
N GLU A 105 -2.42 10.82 11.19
CA GLU A 105 -3.24 12.01 10.98
C GLU A 105 -2.86 12.75 9.69
N GLY A 106 -1.57 12.89 9.41
CA GLY A 106 -1.08 13.63 8.25
C GLY A 106 -1.17 12.84 6.94
N PHE A 107 -0.94 11.53 6.98
CA PHE A 107 -0.99 10.69 5.79
C PHE A 107 -2.31 9.94 5.66
N LEU A 108 -2.62 8.98 6.55
CA LEU A 108 -3.87 8.20 6.45
C LEU A 108 -5.13 9.05 6.56
N GLY A 109 -5.10 10.10 7.39
CA GLY A 109 -6.18 11.06 7.55
C GLY A 109 -6.33 12.06 6.39
N SER A 110 -5.41 12.08 5.43
CA SER A 110 -5.41 13.04 4.32
C SER A 110 -6.59 12.83 3.38
N GLU A 111 -7.39 13.88 3.16
CA GLU A 111 -8.48 13.89 2.18
C GLU A 111 -7.94 13.78 0.73
N VAL A 112 -6.77 14.38 0.46
CA VAL A 112 -6.11 14.29 -0.85
C VAL A 112 -5.74 12.85 -1.18
N LEU A 113 -5.09 12.13 -0.26
CA LEU A 113 -4.78 10.72 -0.42
C LEU A 113 -6.05 9.90 -0.65
N GLY A 114 -7.09 10.20 0.12
CA GLY A 114 -8.36 9.53 -0.04
C GLY A 114 -9.02 9.75 -1.38
N GLY A 115 -8.91 10.96 -1.92
CA GLY A 115 -9.34 11.28 -3.28
C GLY A 115 -8.61 10.42 -4.32
N TYR A 116 -7.30 10.22 -4.16
CA TYR A 116 -6.51 9.39 -5.08
C TYR A 116 -6.92 7.91 -5.02
N VAL A 117 -7.03 7.36 -3.81
CA VAL A 117 -7.47 5.96 -3.65
C VAL A 117 -8.86 5.76 -4.26
N SER A 118 -9.78 6.71 -4.04
CA SER A 118 -11.14 6.65 -4.60
C SER A 118 -11.18 6.85 -6.13
N ALA A 119 -10.21 7.56 -6.71
CA ALA A 119 -10.11 7.73 -8.16
C ALA A 119 -9.58 6.46 -8.87
N VAL A 120 -8.80 5.64 -8.16
CA VAL A 120 -8.22 4.39 -8.67
C VAL A 120 -9.16 3.20 -8.45
N MET A 121 -9.84 3.15 -7.32
CA MET A 121 -10.77 2.07 -6.98
C MET A 121 -12.19 2.38 -7.52
N PRO A 122 -12.97 1.36 -7.92
CA PRO A 122 -14.35 1.59 -8.33
C PRO A 122 -15.20 2.17 -7.20
N ALA A 123 -15.82 3.33 -7.45
CA ALA A 123 -16.63 4.05 -6.44
C ALA A 123 -17.79 3.21 -5.85
N ALA A 124 -18.35 2.29 -6.65
CA ALA A 124 -19.41 1.39 -6.22
C ALA A 124 -19.01 0.39 -5.12
N MET A 125 -17.71 0.30 -4.79
CA MET A 125 -17.20 -0.61 -3.75
C MET A 125 -17.19 -0.01 -2.35
N GLY A 126 -17.60 1.26 -2.20
CA GLY A 126 -17.62 1.96 -0.92
C GLY A 126 -16.26 2.51 -0.48
N ALA A 127 -16.21 3.04 0.74
CA ALA A 127 -15.00 3.62 1.29
C ALA A 127 -13.93 2.54 1.55
N PRO A 128 -12.68 2.74 1.09
CA PRO A 128 -11.61 1.76 1.23
C PRO A 128 -11.31 1.41 2.69
N SER A 129 -10.87 0.18 2.91
CA SER A 129 -10.28 -0.29 4.17
C SER A 129 -8.77 -0.31 4.10
N LEU A 130 -8.11 -0.19 5.23
CA LEU A 130 -6.67 -0.42 5.33
C LEU A 130 -6.42 -1.92 5.13
N TYR A 131 -5.54 -2.27 4.18
CA TYR A 131 -5.13 -3.65 3.94
C TYR A 131 -3.80 -3.95 4.65
N ALA A 132 -2.80 -3.10 4.46
CA ALA A 132 -1.48 -3.20 5.08
C ALA A 132 -0.96 -1.85 5.57
N SER A 133 -0.15 -1.85 6.63
CA SER A 133 0.54 -0.66 7.16
C SER A 133 1.85 -1.09 7.82
N VAL A 134 2.92 -1.12 7.04
CA VAL A 134 4.20 -1.71 7.44
C VAL A 134 5.38 -0.86 6.98
N VAL A 135 6.36 -0.60 7.86
CA VAL A 135 7.68 -0.14 7.44
C VAL A 135 8.46 -1.33 6.89
N ILE A 136 9.04 -1.14 5.73
CA ILE A 136 9.97 -2.09 5.10
C ILE A 136 11.34 -1.43 5.02
N GLU A 137 12.27 -1.92 5.83
CA GLU A 137 13.66 -1.46 5.82
C GLU A 137 14.57 -2.54 5.25
N ILE A 138 15.15 -2.25 4.08
CA ILE A 138 16.08 -3.13 3.38
C ILE A 138 17.51 -2.73 3.72
N ALA A 139 18.25 -3.63 4.35
CA ALA A 139 19.65 -3.41 4.70
C ALA A 139 20.58 -3.62 3.50
N PRO A 140 21.86 -3.16 3.59
CA PRO A 140 22.90 -3.43 2.61
C PRO A 140 23.05 -4.91 2.29
N SER A 141 23.35 -5.22 1.02
CA SER A 141 23.53 -6.58 0.50
C SER A 141 22.27 -7.46 0.57
N GLU A 142 21.06 -6.88 0.64
CA GLU A 142 19.83 -7.62 0.43
C GLU A 142 19.62 -7.91 -1.05
N ASN A 143 19.17 -9.11 -1.37
CA ASN A 143 18.87 -9.52 -2.74
C ASN A 143 17.58 -8.85 -3.27
N ALA A 144 17.44 -8.81 -4.59
CA ALA A 144 16.19 -8.39 -5.19
C ALA A 144 15.08 -9.38 -4.87
N GLN A 145 13.90 -8.88 -4.57
CA GLN A 145 12.69 -9.67 -4.43
C GLN A 145 12.23 -10.20 -5.80
N GLY A 146 11.63 -11.38 -5.82
CA GLY A 146 10.95 -11.87 -7.02
C GLY A 146 9.83 -10.94 -7.47
N LEU A 147 9.64 -10.79 -8.77
CA LEU A 147 8.52 -10.02 -9.30
C LEU A 147 7.20 -10.71 -8.97
N HIS A 148 6.22 -9.94 -8.53
CA HIS A 148 4.92 -10.44 -8.12
C HIS A 148 3.82 -9.38 -8.35
N ARG A 149 2.57 -9.80 -8.19
CA ARG A 149 1.39 -8.95 -8.07
C ARG A 149 0.83 -9.13 -6.68
N ASP A 150 0.44 -8.03 -6.03
CA ASP A 150 -0.10 -8.11 -4.68
C ASP A 150 -1.47 -8.77 -4.65
N GLY A 151 -1.67 -9.64 -3.66
CA GLY A 151 -2.94 -10.33 -3.45
C GLY A 151 -3.27 -11.41 -4.49
N GLU A 152 -2.36 -11.77 -5.39
CA GLU A 152 -2.62 -12.73 -6.47
C GLU A 152 -3.19 -14.05 -5.94
N ALA A 153 -2.59 -14.62 -4.90
CA ALA A 153 -3.02 -15.87 -4.31
C ALA A 153 -4.47 -15.84 -3.78
N PHE A 154 -4.96 -14.67 -3.36
CA PHE A 154 -6.31 -14.50 -2.81
C PHE A 154 -7.33 -14.08 -3.87
N PHE A 155 -6.93 -13.27 -4.85
CA PHE A 155 -7.86 -12.65 -5.79
C PHE A 155 -8.00 -13.41 -7.10
N ALA A 156 -7.02 -14.22 -7.49
CA ALA A 156 -7.13 -15.08 -8.66
C ALA A 156 -8.32 -16.07 -8.56
N PRO A 157 -8.52 -16.79 -7.43
CA PRO A 157 -9.69 -17.66 -7.27
C PRO A 157 -11.04 -16.94 -7.33
N LEU A 158 -11.07 -15.63 -7.05
CA LEU A 158 -12.28 -14.79 -7.14
C LEU A 158 -12.50 -14.23 -8.56
N GLY A 159 -11.65 -14.58 -9.52
CA GLY A 159 -11.75 -14.06 -10.88
C GLY A 159 -11.46 -12.55 -10.99
N LEU A 160 -10.76 -11.95 -10.02
CA LEU A 160 -10.44 -10.53 -10.00
C LEU A 160 -9.09 -10.22 -10.63
N ASN A 161 -8.23 -11.23 -10.76
CA ASN A 161 -6.85 -11.09 -11.21
C ASN A 161 -6.75 -11.27 -12.73
N HIS A 162 -7.24 -10.30 -13.49
CA HIS A 162 -7.17 -10.24 -14.96
C HIS A 162 -7.15 -8.79 -15.45
N ALA A 163 -6.78 -8.55 -16.70
CA ALA A 163 -6.61 -7.21 -17.28
C ALA A 163 -7.86 -6.31 -17.15
N GLY A 164 -9.04 -6.85 -17.39
CA GLY A 164 -10.33 -6.14 -17.27
C GLY A 164 -10.91 -6.11 -15.85
N GLY A 165 -10.26 -6.77 -14.88
CA GLY A 165 -10.72 -6.80 -13.49
C GLY A 165 -10.51 -5.45 -12.77
N PRO A 166 -11.28 -5.19 -11.71
CA PRO A 166 -11.16 -3.95 -10.94
C PRO A 166 -9.79 -3.85 -10.25
N CYS A 167 -9.39 -2.63 -9.92
CA CYS A 167 -8.28 -2.42 -8.97
C CYS A 167 -8.80 -2.73 -7.56
N TYR A 168 -8.41 -3.85 -7.00
CA TYR A 168 -8.84 -4.30 -5.67
C TYR A 168 -7.86 -3.94 -4.55
N LEU A 169 -6.61 -3.62 -4.91
CA LEU A 169 -5.59 -3.08 -4.02
C LEU A 169 -4.96 -1.84 -4.64
N VAL A 170 -4.85 -0.79 -3.85
CA VAL A 170 -4.06 0.41 -4.15
C VAL A 170 -2.93 0.46 -3.15
N ASN A 171 -1.70 0.43 -3.65
CA ASN A 171 -0.50 0.46 -2.84
C ASN A 171 0.17 1.83 -2.87
N CYS A 172 0.69 2.22 -1.73
CA CYS A 172 1.41 3.45 -1.49
C CYS A 172 2.73 3.12 -0.79
N LEU A 173 3.85 3.34 -1.46
CA LEU A 173 5.18 3.22 -0.85
C LEU A 173 5.73 4.61 -0.59
N LEU A 174 5.55 5.10 0.63
CA LEU A 174 6.03 6.40 1.10
C LEU A 174 7.50 6.31 1.50
N ALA A 175 8.36 7.08 0.85
CA ALA A 175 9.80 7.09 1.13
C ALA A 175 10.10 7.84 2.44
N LEU A 176 10.74 7.18 3.38
CA LEU A 176 11.19 7.77 4.65
C LEU A 176 12.67 8.18 4.63
N VAL A 177 13.37 7.82 3.57
CA VAL A 177 14.72 8.25 3.19
C VAL A 177 14.75 8.46 1.69
N ASP A 178 15.80 9.09 1.14
CA ASP A 178 16.03 9.05 -0.30
C ASP A 178 16.21 7.60 -0.74
N VAL A 179 15.54 7.19 -1.80
CA VAL A 179 15.56 5.83 -2.34
C VAL A 179 16.17 5.88 -3.75
N THR A 180 17.39 5.39 -3.86
CA THR A 180 18.11 5.26 -5.15
C THR A 180 17.98 3.85 -5.71
N GLU A 181 18.36 3.65 -6.96
CA GLU A 181 18.36 2.32 -7.57
C GLU A 181 19.28 1.37 -6.80
N GLU A 182 20.47 1.83 -6.43
CA GLU A 182 21.48 1.04 -5.70
C GLU A 182 21.04 0.65 -4.29
N MET A 183 20.14 1.44 -3.68
CA MET A 183 19.54 1.14 -2.37
C MET A 183 18.41 0.11 -2.47
N GLY A 184 18.09 -0.36 -3.66
CA GLY A 184 17.00 -1.32 -3.86
C GLY A 184 15.64 -0.64 -4.06
N ALA A 185 15.59 0.45 -4.85
CA ALA A 185 14.31 1.05 -5.25
C ALA A 185 13.37 -0.03 -5.80
N THR A 186 12.09 0.09 -5.48
CA THR A 186 11.08 -0.84 -6.00
C THR A 186 11.11 -0.85 -7.51
N ARG A 187 11.26 -2.04 -8.08
CA ARG A 187 11.25 -2.29 -9.51
C ARG A 187 9.82 -2.52 -9.97
N VAL A 188 9.41 -1.91 -11.06
CA VAL A 188 8.04 -1.99 -11.59
C VAL A 188 8.05 -2.18 -13.11
N ILE A 189 6.99 -2.79 -13.64
CA ILE A 189 6.74 -2.86 -15.08
C ILE A 189 5.47 -2.06 -15.39
N PRO A 190 5.58 -0.81 -15.86
CA PRO A 190 4.42 0.00 -16.20
C PRO A 190 3.54 -0.68 -17.26
N GLY A 191 2.22 -0.65 -17.06
CA GLY A 191 1.24 -1.29 -17.96
C GLY A 191 1.04 -2.78 -17.74
N SER A 192 1.83 -3.46 -16.90
CA SER A 192 1.72 -4.91 -16.67
C SER A 192 0.40 -5.32 -16.00
N HIS A 193 -0.33 -4.41 -15.37
CA HIS A 193 -1.67 -4.63 -14.82
C HIS A 193 -2.74 -4.81 -15.92
N LEU A 194 -2.41 -4.51 -17.19
CA LEU A 194 -3.26 -4.65 -18.37
C LEU A 194 -2.86 -5.86 -19.24
N TRP A 195 -1.89 -6.65 -18.83
CA TRP A 195 -1.49 -7.84 -19.60
C TRP A 195 -2.61 -8.87 -19.62
N GLU A 196 -2.75 -9.57 -20.75
CA GLU A 196 -3.74 -10.64 -20.89
C GLU A 196 -3.31 -11.89 -20.11
N ASP A 197 -2.01 -12.20 -20.12
CA ASP A 197 -1.43 -13.33 -19.40
C ASP A 197 -0.89 -12.87 -18.04
N PHE A 198 -1.62 -13.15 -16.98
CA PHE A 198 -1.23 -12.85 -15.60
C PHE A 198 -0.26 -13.89 -15.02
N SER A 199 0.00 -15.00 -15.71
CA SER A 199 1.05 -15.96 -15.33
C SER A 199 2.44 -15.54 -15.84
N ASP A 200 2.51 -14.53 -16.69
CA ASP A 200 3.79 -13.92 -17.10
C ASP A 200 4.27 -12.96 -16.01
N PHE A 201 5.34 -13.37 -15.33
CA PHE A 201 6.04 -12.54 -14.32
C PHE A 201 7.23 -11.80 -14.92
N SER A 202 7.53 -12.00 -16.21
CA SER A 202 8.63 -11.32 -16.89
C SER A 202 10.00 -11.53 -16.20
N SER A 203 10.92 -10.59 -16.41
CA SER A 203 12.25 -10.62 -15.83
C SER A 203 12.69 -9.24 -15.33
N GLN A 204 13.65 -9.19 -14.43
CA GLN A 204 14.12 -7.98 -13.78
C GLN A 204 14.66 -6.92 -14.77
N ASP A 205 15.20 -7.32 -15.90
CA ASP A 205 15.74 -6.44 -16.94
C ASP A 205 14.65 -5.64 -17.69
N GLN A 206 13.40 -6.08 -17.61
CA GLN A 206 12.25 -5.35 -18.17
C GLN A 206 11.66 -4.31 -17.20
N THR A 207 12.14 -4.29 -15.98
CA THR A 207 11.64 -3.37 -14.96
C THR A 207 12.35 -2.02 -15.00
N ILE A 208 11.69 -1.02 -14.42
CA ILE A 208 12.30 0.29 -14.14
C ILE A 208 12.30 0.55 -12.62
N PRO A 209 13.33 1.24 -12.07
CA PRO A 209 13.38 1.59 -10.66
C PRO A 209 12.47 2.78 -10.34
N ALA A 210 11.67 2.67 -9.30
CA ALA A 210 10.92 3.79 -8.73
C ALA A 210 11.80 4.54 -7.71
N THR A 211 12.70 5.39 -8.20
CA THR A 211 13.54 6.23 -7.33
C THR A 211 12.71 7.35 -6.70
N LEU A 212 12.88 7.59 -5.40
CA LEU A 212 12.09 8.54 -4.61
C LEU A 212 13.00 9.45 -3.80
N LYS A 213 12.58 10.70 -3.59
CA LYS A 213 13.09 11.53 -2.51
C LYS A 213 12.33 11.24 -1.23
N ALA A 214 12.96 11.47 -0.09
CA ALA A 214 12.27 11.40 1.21
C ALA A 214 11.02 12.28 1.18
N GLY A 215 9.87 11.70 1.53
CA GLY A 215 8.56 12.35 1.44
C GLY A 215 7.82 12.14 0.11
N ASP A 216 8.45 11.58 -0.94
CA ASP A 216 7.76 11.14 -2.16
C ASP A 216 7.08 9.77 -1.94
N MET A 217 6.15 9.44 -2.82
CA MET A 217 5.40 8.19 -2.75
C MET A 217 5.21 7.56 -4.13
N LEU A 218 5.48 6.27 -4.25
CA LEU A 218 5.00 5.46 -5.36
C LEU A 218 3.57 5.00 -5.04
N LEU A 219 2.60 5.40 -5.88
CA LEU A 219 1.22 4.93 -5.83
C LEU A 219 0.97 4.02 -7.02
N TYR A 220 0.45 2.80 -6.77
CA TYR A 220 0.26 1.83 -7.85
C TYR A 220 -0.89 0.85 -7.59
N ASN A 221 -1.42 0.32 -8.69
CA ASN A 221 -2.40 -0.77 -8.72
C ASN A 221 -1.72 -2.09 -8.31
N GLY A 222 -2.27 -2.79 -7.33
CA GLY A 222 -1.72 -4.06 -6.83
C GLY A 222 -1.52 -5.14 -7.90
N LYS A 223 -2.20 -5.03 -9.05
CA LYS A 223 -1.99 -5.92 -10.21
C LYS A 223 -0.75 -5.58 -11.05
N MET A 224 -0.08 -4.44 -10.82
CA MET A 224 1.16 -4.11 -11.51
C MET A 224 2.29 -5.00 -11.02
N LEU A 225 3.04 -5.61 -11.95
CA LEU A 225 4.24 -6.38 -11.61
C LEU A 225 5.27 -5.48 -10.96
N HIS A 226 5.73 -5.91 -9.80
CA HIS A 226 6.73 -5.18 -9.03
C HIS A 226 7.52 -6.10 -8.11
N GLY A 227 8.57 -5.55 -7.51
CA GLY A 227 9.39 -6.23 -6.49
C GLY A 227 10.43 -5.28 -5.91
N GLY A 228 10.90 -5.55 -4.72
CA GLY A 228 12.04 -4.82 -4.15
C GLY A 228 13.30 -5.02 -5.00
N GLY A 229 14.02 -3.94 -5.31
CA GLY A 229 15.34 -4.04 -5.93
C GLY A 229 16.39 -4.55 -4.95
N ALA A 230 17.52 -5.05 -5.46
CA ALA A 230 18.66 -5.39 -4.62
C ALA A 230 19.29 -4.14 -4.01
N ASN A 231 19.61 -4.19 -2.72
CA ASN A 231 20.42 -3.14 -2.10
C ASN A 231 21.91 -3.49 -2.25
N THR A 232 22.55 -2.87 -3.21
CA THR A 232 23.97 -3.08 -3.52
C THR A 232 24.90 -2.11 -2.80
N THR A 233 24.35 -1.23 -1.98
CA THR A 233 25.16 -0.28 -1.18
C THR A 233 25.91 -0.99 -0.05
N ARG A 234 26.89 -0.32 0.52
CA ARG A 234 27.71 -0.87 1.61
C ARG A 234 27.11 -0.58 3.00
N ASP A 235 26.41 0.54 3.14
CA ASP A 235 26.04 1.14 4.43
C ASP A 235 24.69 1.85 4.43
N GLN A 236 23.97 1.91 3.30
CA GLN A 236 22.70 2.63 3.20
C GLN A 236 21.50 1.69 3.33
N HIS A 237 20.61 2.04 4.24
CA HIS A 237 19.34 1.33 4.41
C HIS A 237 18.23 2.01 3.59
N ARG A 238 17.53 1.25 2.78
CA ARG A 238 16.33 1.72 2.09
C ARG A 238 15.14 1.55 3.01
N ARG A 239 14.43 2.64 3.33
CA ARG A 239 13.25 2.61 4.19
C ARG A 239 12.06 3.24 3.50
N VAL A 240 10.97 2.46 3.38
CA VAL A 240 9.67 2.92 2.93
C VAL A 240 8.60 2.50 3.93
N LEU A 241 7.51 3.26 3.98
CA LEU A 241 6.29 2.88 4.68
C LEU A 241 5.28 2.44 3.64
N ALA A 242 5.07 1.12 3.56
CA ALA A 242 4.10 0.50 2.68
C ALA A 242 2.72 0.59 3.32
N THR A 243 1.77 1.12 2.57
CA THR A 243 0.36 1.24 2.93
C THR A 243 -0.46 0.71 1.79
N ALA A 244 -1.33 -0.25 2.04
CA ALA A 244 -2.23 -0.77 1.04
C ALA A 244 -3.69 -0.54 1.45
N PHE A 245 -4.53 -0.23 0.47
CA PHE A 245 -5.96 -0.05 0.63
C PHE A 245 -6.70 -1.09 -0.21
N SER A 246 -7.75 -1.69 0.36
CA SER A 246 -8.59 -2.68 -0.31
C SER A 246 -10.06 -2.28 -0.29
N PHE A 247 -10.89 -3.03 -1.00
CA PHE A 247 -12.33 -2.95 -0.83
C PHE A 247 -12.73 -3.24 0.62
N PRO A 248 -13.79 -2.62 1.14
CA PRO A 248 -14.17 -2.71 2.55
C PRO A 248 -14.60 -4.12 3.01
N PHE A 249 -14.89 -5.02 2.07
CA PHE A 249 -15.25 -6.42 2.33
C PHE A 249 -14.05 -7.39 2.19
N ILE A 250 -12.87 -6.87 1.84
CA ILE A 250 -11.62 -7.65 1.83
C ILE A 250 -10.97 -7.47 3.20
N MET A 251 -10.66 -8.58 3.85
CA MET A 251 -9.96 -8.56 5.13
C MET A 251 -8.54 -8.03 4.92
N GLY A 252 -8.11 -7.14 5.81
CA GLY A 252 -6.72 -6.69 5.86
C GLY A 252 -5.77 -7.80 6.28
N GLU A 253 -4.48 -7.60 6.06
CA GLU A 253 -3.42 -8.51 6.54
C GLU A 253 -3.42 -8.63 8.06
N GLU A 254 -3.88 -7.59 8.74
CA GLU A 254 -3.97 -7.52 10.19
C GLU A 254 -5.41 -7.36 10.65
N ALA A 255 -5.74 -7.94 11.77
CA ALA A 255 -7.05 -7.80 12.40
C ALA A 255 -7.17 -6.44 13.12
N TRP A 256 -7.16 -5.36 12.36
CA TRP A 256 -7.08 -3.98 12.85
C TRP A 256 -7.97 -3.65 14.04
N PRO A 257 -9.25 -4.09 14.10
CA PRO A 257 -10.13 -3.80 15.24
C PRO A 257 -9.67 -4.41 16.57
N PHE A 258 -8.74 -5.35 16.54
CA PHE A 258 -8.18 -5.99 17.73
C PHE A 258 -6.79 -5.47 18.12
N THR A 259 -6.23 -4.55 17.33
CA THR A 259 -4.88 -3.99 17.57
C THR A 259 -4.91 -2.69 18.36
N VAL A 260 -6.06 -2.02 18.43
CA VAL A 260 -6.30 -0.78 19.19
C VAL A 260 -7.66 -0.87 19.90
N SER A 261 -7.80 -0.17 21.00
CA SER A 261 -9.08 -0.11 21.71
C SER A 261 -10.03 0.93 21.12
N PRO A 262 -11.37 0.80 21.32
CA PRO A 262 -12.32 1.86 20.97
C PRO A 262 -12.00 3.22 21.59
N GLU A 263 -11.43 3.24 22.82
CA GLU A 263 -11.01 4.45 23.51
C GLU A 263 -9.88 5.16 22.78
N GLU A 264 -8.86 4.42 22.32
CA GLU A 264 -7.76 4.97 21.54
C GLU A 264 -8.27 5.51 20.19
N VAL A 265 -9.10 4.73 19.50
CA VAL A 265 -9.65 5.08 18.18
C VAL A 265 -10.55 6.30 18.21
N ARG A 266 -11.21 6.60 19.35
CA ARG A 266 -12.05 7.81 19.49
C ARG A 266 -11.28 9.09 19.18
N GLY A 267 -9.98 9.13 19.46
CA GLY A 267 -9.08 10.25 19.14
C GLY A 267 -8.57 10.28 17.69
N TYR A 268 -8.87 9.26 16.87
CA TYR A 268 -8.38 9.20 15.50
C TYR A 268 -9.33 9.94 14.52
N PRO A 269 -8.83 10.43 13.38
CA PRO A 269 -9.69 10.97 12.34
C PRO A 269 -10.76 9.95 11.92
N ARG A 270 -12.01 10.41 11.65
CA ARG A 270 -13.12 9.51 11.23
C ARG A 270 -12.75 8.59 10.09
N ARG A 271 -12.01 9.12 9.10
CA ARG A 271 -11.50 8.34 7.97
C ARG A 271 -10.62 7.16 8.42
N VAL A 272 -9.70 7.40 9.36
CA VAL A 272 -8.83 6.36 9.92
C VAL A 272 -9.65 5.34 10.71
N GLN A 273 -10.63 5.78 11.51
CA GLN A 273 -11.57 4.89 12.19
C GLN A 273 -12.26 3.96 11.18
N SER A 274 -12.73 4.51 10.06
CA SER A 274 -13.38 3.73 8.99
C SER A 274 -12.43 2.73 8.35
N MET A 275 -11.20 3.16 8.01
CA MET A 275 -10.18 2.29 7.41
C MET A 275 -9.81 1.12 8.33
N LEU A 276 -9.76 1.33 9.63
CA LEU A 276 -9.43 0.31 10.64
C LEU A 276 -10.63 -0.57 11.02
N GLY A 277 -11.82 -0.37 10.42
CA GLY A 277 -12.99 -1.19 10.67
C GLY A 277 -13.78 -0.83 11.93
N PHE A 278 -13.64 0.39 12.46
CA PHE A 278 -14.41 0.88 13.62
C PHE A 278 -15.67 1.65 13.23
N ARG A 279 -16.01 1.72 11.96
CA ARG A 279 -17.25 2.34 11.47
C ARG A 279 -17.97 1.40 10.52
N SER A 280 -19.29 1.53 10.49
CA SER A 280 -20.13 0.78 9.53
C SER A 280 -19.77 1.14 8.09
N LYS A 281 -20.07 0.24 7.16
CA LYS A 281 -19.70 0.33 5.74
C LYS A 281 -20.92 0.47 4.86
N SER A 282 -20.80 1.22 3.77
CA SER A 282 -21.84 1.45 2.77
C SER A 282 -21.27 1.21 1.37
N HIS A 283 -22.11 0.81 0.43
CA HIS A 283 -21.75 0.71 -0.99
C HIS A 283 -21.49 2.07 -1.66
N HIS A 284 -22.07 3.14 -1.14
CA HIS A 284 -22.05 4.46 -1.78
C HIS A 284 -21.33 5.52 -0.95
N GLY A 285 -20.63 5.11 0.11
CA GLY A 285 -19.94 6.04 1.01
C GLY A 285 -20.86 6.82 1.95
N GLU A 286 -22.17 6.50 1.98
CA GLU A 286 -23.11 7.11 2.91
C GLU A 286 -22.82 6.67 4.36
N GLU A 287 -22.89 7.60 5.30
CA GLU A 287 -22.77 7.30 6.73
C GLU A 287 -24.09 7.64 7.44
N PRO A 288 -24.54 6.79 8.36
CA PRO A 288 -23.99 5.50 8.75
C PRO A 288 -24.22 4.41 7.69
N GLY A 289 -23.28 3.48 7.57
CA GLY A 289 -23.34 2.38 6.61
C GLY A 289 -24.34 1.29 6.98
N PHE A 290 -24.72 0.48 5.97
CA PHE A 290 -25.64 -0.64 6.16
C PHE A 290 -24.94 -1.94 6.59
N PHE A 291 -23.67 -2.10 6.31
CA PHE A 291 -22.86 -3.30 6.64
C PHE A 291 -21.96 -3.05 7.84
N TRP A 292 -21.41 -4.11 8.42
CA TRP A 292 -20.48 -4.04 9.55
C TRP A 292 -21.13 -3.36 10.77
N ARG A 293 -22.20 -3.99 11.26
CA ARG A 293 -23.06 -3.48 12.34
C ARG A 293 -23.09 -4.43 13.54
N VAL A 294 -23.52 -3.93 14.67
CA VAL A 294 -23.78 -4.73 15.88
C VAL A 294 -25.28 -4.59 16.22
N ASP A 295 -25.98 -5.70 16.36
CA ASP A 295 -27.42 -5.75 16.69
C ASP A 295 -28.25 -4.75 15.84
N THR A 296 -28.04 -4.77 14.52
CA THR A 296 -28.68 -3.87 13.55
C THR A 296 -28.34 -2.37 13.68
N ARG A 297 -27.51 -2.00 14.64
CA ARG A 297 -27.06 -0.62 14.84
C ARG A 297 -25.72 -0.37 14.13
N PRO A 298 -25.48 0.82 13.60
CA PRO A 298 -24.16 1.20 13.11
C PRO A 298 -23.09 0.93 14.17
N LEU A 299 -21.93 0.38 13.73
CA LEU A 299 -20.85 -0.03 14.64
C LEU A 299 -20.36 1.15 15.48
N GLU A 300 -20.16 2.31 14.86
CA GLU A 300 -19.69 3.54 15.53
C GLU A 300 -20.59 3.95 16.70
N ARG A 301 -21.91 3.82 16.57
CA ARG A 301 -22.86 4.09 17.67
C ARG A 301 -22.72 3.07 18.80
N SER A 302 -22.52 1.81 18.45
CA SER A 302 -22.33 0.75 19.44
C SER A 302 -21.02 0.91 20.22
N LEU A 303 -20.02 1.55 19.61
CA LEU A 303 -18.70 1.83 20.21
C LEU A 303 -18.60 3.24 20.84
N GLY A 304 -19.64 4.08 20.74
CA GLY A 304 -19.62 5.46 21.24
C GLY A 304 -18.60 6.36 20.53
N LEU A 305 -18.49 6.21 19.22
CA LEU A 305 -17.56 6.96 18.36
C LEU A 305 -18.26 8.11 17.57
N ASP A 306 -19.53 8.37 17.84
CA ASP A 306 -20.32 9.46 17.23
C ASP A 306 -20.09 10.80 17.93
#